data_0eb697b8528a59d1017b39e0647b6f20
#
_entry.id   0eb697b8528a59d1017b39e0647b6f20
#
_cell.length_a   1.000
_cell.length_b   1.000
_cell.length_c   1.000
_cell.angle_alpha   90.00
_cell.angle_beta   90.00
_cell.angle_gamma   90.00
#
_symmetry.space_group_name_H-M   'P 1'
#
loop_
_entity.id
_entity.type
_entity.pdbx_description
1 polymer ?
#
loop_
_entity_poly.entity_id
_entity_poly.type
_entity_poly.pdbx_seq_one_letter_code
_entity_poly.pdbx_strand_id
1 'polypeptide(L)'
;FVYFNEKAAAQQRKLERVSSYWDWQPRVNPEVFYQYFCGTAPTHHLYGLRTALDMIKEEGIEAIWTRHKILAQAIWAAVDNWAGDGGKMRMNVKDPEHRSYAVTSLHLGAPDGKNLRHWVEHKAGLTLGIGLGMSTPEDPNGDGYFRFGHMGHVNGQMIMGLLGTVEAGLCALDIPHGSGAIEAAARVMGSVE
;
A
#
# COMPACT_ATOMS: atom_id res chain seq x y z
N PHE A 1 -16.34 6.07 -4.50
CA PHE A 1 -17.54 5.26 -4.79
C PHE A 1 -17.93 4.50 -3.54
N VAL A 2 -19.23 4.42 -3.27
CA VAL A 2 -19.79 3.62 -2.19
C VAL A 2 -20.69 2.57 -2.83
N TYR A 3 -20.41 1.30 -2.55
CA TYR A 3 -21.29 0.18 -2.91
C TYR A 3 -21.91 -0.38 -1.63
N PHE A 4 -23.19 -0.58 -1.65
CA PHE A 4 -23.90 -1.20 -0.53
C PHE A 4 -25.03 -2.11 -1.02
N ASN A 5 -25.30 -3.16 -0.25
CA ASN A 5 -26.36 -4.12 -0.53
C ASN A 5 -27.63 -3.79 0.26
N GLU A 6 -28.71 -4.53 0.02
CA GLU A 6 -29.99 -4.30 0.70
C GLU A 6 -29.90 -4.46 2.23
N LYS A 7 -29.02 -5.33 2.74
CA LYS A 7 -28.81 -5.48 4.19
C LYS A 7 -28.28 -4.16 4.81
N ALA A 8 -27.30 -3.53 4.16
CA ALA A 8 -26.75 -2.25 4.60
C ALA A 8 -27.78 -1.12 4.44
N ALA A 9 -28.53 -1.08 3.34
CA ALA A 9 -29.60 -0.12 3.13
C ALA A 9 -30.70 -0.24 4.19
N ALA A 10 -31.12 -1.46 4.52
CA ALA A 10 -32.11 -1.71 5.56
C ALA A 10 -31.60 -1.29 6.96
N GLN A 11 -30.32 -1.45 7.23
CA GLN A 11 -29.72 -1.01 8.48
C GLN A 11 -29.66 0.51 8.57
N GLN A 12 -29.31 1.20 7.49
CA GLN A 12 -29.29 2.67 7.45
C GLN A 12 -30.70 3.25 7.69
N ARG A 13 -31.73 2.68 7.08
CA ARG A 13 -33.14 3.12 7.28
C ARG A 13 -33.62 3.06 8.74
N LYS A 14 -32.94 2.31 9.60
CA LYS A 14 -33.27 2.22 11.06
C LYS A 14 -32.58 3.32 11.87
N LEU A 15 -31.66 4.06 11.30
CA LEU A 15 -30.96 5.12 12.02
C LEU A 15 -31.85 6.33 12.18
N GLU A 16 -32.02 6.78 13.42
CA GLU A 16 -32.84 7.97 13.75
C GLU A 16 -32.22 9.26 13.20
N ARG A 17 -30.89 9.28 13.01
CA ARG A 17 -30.18 10.46 12.56
C ARG A 17 -28.99 10.06 11.69
N VAL A 18 -28.99 10.57 10.45
CA VAL A 18 -27.87 10.47 9.50
C VAL A 18 -27.56 11.87 8.99
N SER A 19 -26.30 12.30 9.04
CA SER A 19 -25.92 13.58 8.41
C SER A 19 -26.03 13.49 6.89
N SER A 20 -26.33 14.60 6.22
CA SER A 20 -26.52 14.64 4.76
C SER A 20 -25.29 14.15 3.98
N TYR A 21 -24.09 14.25 4.56
CA TYR A 21 -22.87 13.72 3.96
C TYR A 21 -22.84 12.18 3.94
N TRP A 22 -23.28 11.54 5.01
CA TRP A 22 -23.30 10.09 5.16
C TRP A 22 -24.60 9.43 4.70
N ASP A 23 -25.61 10.23 4.32
CA ASP A 23 -26.89 9.72 3.82
C ASP A 23 -26.75 9.37 2.34
N TRP A 24 -26.60 8.10 2.03
CA TRP A 24 -26.53 7.61 0.64
C TRP A 24 -27.91 7.37 0.01
N GLN A 25 -29.01 7.28 0.78
CA GLN A 25 -30.34 6.97 0.26
C GLN A 25 -30.81 7.95 -0.86
N PRO A 26 -30.66 9.28 -0.69
CA PRO A 26 -31.05 10.21 -1.76
C PRO A 26 -30.22 10.09 -3.04
N ARG A 27 -29.08 9.35 -2.99
CA ARG A 27 -28.14 9.17 -4.11
C ARG A 27 -28.34 7.85 -4.84
N VAL A 28 -29.30 7.03 -4.38
CA VAL A 28 -29.66 5.78 -5.06
C VAL A 28 -30.79 6.08 -6.03
N ASN A 29 -30.51 5.94 -7.34
CA ASN A 29 -31.49 6.21 -8.41
C ASN A 29 -32.09 7.63 -8.38
N PRO A 30 -31.26 8.68 -8.34
CA PRO A 30 -31.75 10.05 -8.32
C PRO A 30 -32.38 10.44 -9.68
N GLU A 31 -33.25 11.44 -9.67
CA GLU A 31 -33.91 11.93 -10.88
C GLU A 31 -32.94 12.62 -11.86
N VAL A 32 -31.93 13.32 -11.33
CA VAL A 32 -30.94 14.05 -12.10
C VAL A 32 -29.52 13.66 -11.73
N PHE A 33 -28.64 13.68 -12.72
CA PHE A 33 -27.27 13.16 -12.60
C PHE A 33 -26.45 13.73 -11.42
N TYR A 34 -26.53 15.05 -11.17
CA TYR A 34 -25.72 15.65 -10.10
C TYR A 34 -26.08 15.14 -8.69
N GLN A 35 -27.27 14.60 -8.52
CA GLN A 35 -27.72 14.06 -7.22
C GLN A 35 -27.01 12.76 -6.82
N TYR A 36 -26.31 12.09 -7.75
CA TYR A 36 -25.39 10.99 -7.38
C TYR A 36 -24.23 11.45 -6.48
N PHE A 37 -23.96 12.75 -6.44
CA PHE A 37 -22.87 13.35 -5.69
C PHE A 37 -23.38 14.07 -4.44
N CYS A 38 -22.51 14.26 -3.46
CA CYS A 38 -22.81 15.02 -2.25
C CYS A 38 -22.57 16.53 -2.46
N GLY A 39 -22.76 17.01 -3.67
CA GLY A 39 -22.50 18.38 -4.11
C GLY A 39 -22.18 18.40 -5.60
N THR A 40 -21.36 19.34 -6.04
CA THR A 40 -20.93 19.44 -7.44
C THR A 40 -20.14 18.20 -7.85
N ALA A 41 -20.44 17.63 -9.01
CA ALA A 41 -19.71 16.48 -9.55
C ALA A 41 -18.20 16.79 -9.67
N PRO A 42 -17.31 15.92 -9.16
CA PRO A 42 -15.87 16.12 -9.21
C PRO A 42 -15.32 15.76 -10.60
N THR A 43 -15.60 16.59 -11.61
CA THR A 43 -15.38 16.29 -13.03
C THR A 43 -13.94 15.88 -13.34
N HIS A 44 -12.92 16.55 -12.77
CA HIS A 44 -11.52 16.19 -12.98
C HIS A 44 -11.21 14.77 -12.49
N HIS A 45 -11.74 14.37 -11.33
CA HIS A 45 -11.59 13.01 -10.81
C HIS A 45 -12.33 11.99 -11.66
N LEU A 46 -13.49 12.35 -12.23
CA LEU A 46 -14.25 11.47 -13.15
C LEU A 46 -13.49 11.24 -14.47
N TYR A 47 -12.85 12.27 -15.03
CA TYR A 47 -11.97 12.11 -16.20
C TYR A 47 -10.75 11.24 -15.86
N GLY A 48 -10.09 11.47 -14.72
CA GLY A 48 -8.99 10.62 -14.28
C GLY A 48 -9.42 9.16 -14.06
N LEU A 49 -10.59 8.95 -13.45
CA LEU A 49 -11.18 7.62 -13.29
C LEU A 49 -11.45 6.94 -14.64
N ARG A 50 -11.99 7.68 -15.63
CA ARG A 50 -12.26 7.14 -16.97
C ARG A 50 -10.95 6.62 -17.58
N THR A 51 -9.89 7.43 -17.55
CA THR A 51 -8.58 7.03 -18.05
C THR A 51 -8.04 5.81 -17.31
N ALA A 52 -8.13 5.78 -15.97
CA ALA A 52 -7.67 4.62 -15.17
C ALA A 52 -8.45 3.34 -15.53
N LEU A 53 -9.76 3.44 -15.76
CA LEU A 53 -10.58 2.30 -16.20
C LEU A 53 -10.21 1.81 -17.60
N ASP A 54 -9.87 2.71 -18.51
CA ASP A 54 -9.42 2.35 -19.86
C ASP A 54 -8.07 1.63 -19.79
N MET A 55 -7.11 2.09 -18.95
CA MET A 55 -5.83 1.39 -18.67
C MET A 55 -6.05 -0.01 -18.06
N ILE A 56 -6.97 -0.16 -17.11
CA ILE A 56 -7.31 -1.45 -16.51
C ILE A 56 -7.89 -2.42 -17.55
N LYS A 57 -8.72 -1.91 -18.47
CA LYS A 57 -9.27 -2.73 -19.56
C LYS A 57 -8.21 -3.14 -20.57
N GLU A 58 -7.28 -2.27 -20.88
CA GLU A 58 -6.17 -2.53 -21.80
C GLU A 58 -5.23 -3.59 -21.26
N GLU A 59 -4.81 -3.48 -20.00
CA GLU A 59 -3.92 -4.47 -19.36
C GLU A 59 -4.65 -5.78 -19.04
N GLY A 60 -5.92 -5.72 -18.65
CA GLY A 60 -6.70 -6.86 -18.16
C GLY A 60 -6.53 -7.10 -16.67
N ILE A 61 -7.66 -7.39 -15.97
CA ILE A 61 -7.67 -7.48 -14.51
C ILE A 61 -6.82 -8.63 -13.97
N GLU A 62 -6.80 -9.77 -14.64
CA GLU A 62 -5.99 -10.93 -14.26
C GLU A 62 -4.49 -10.66 -14.43
N ALA A 63 -4.10 -9.95 -15.50
CA ALA A 63 -2.72 -9.52 -15.71
C ALA A 63 -2.28 -8.54 -14.62
N ILE A 64 -3.15 -7.59 -14.23
CA ILE A 64 -2.91 -6.66 -13.11
C ILE A 64 -2.71 -7.42 -11.80
N TRP A 65 -3.54 -8.40 -11.49
CA TRP A 65 -3.39 -9.22 -10.28
C TRP A 65 -2.08 -10.00 -10.27
N THR A 66 -1.72 -10.59 -11.41
CA THR A 66 -0.46 -11.31 -11.58
C THR A 66 0.73 -10.39 -11.37
N ARG A 67 0.73 -9.22 -12.02
CA ARG A 67 1.78 -8.20 -11.84
C ARG A 67 1.94 -7.79 -10.38
N HIS A 68 0.85 -7.47 -9.68
CA HIS A 68 0.90 -7.09 -8.27
C HIS A 68 1.41 -8.22 -7.36
N LYS A 69 1.01 -9.46 -7.63
CA LYS A 69 1.51 -10.63 -6.91
C LYS A 69 3.01 -10.77 -7.04
N ILE A 70 3.54 -10.67 -8.25
CA ILE A 70 4.98 -10.77 -8.54
C ILE A 70 5.75 -9.66 -7.84
N LEU A 71 5.29 -8.41 -7.97
CA LEU A 71 5.94 -7.26 -7.33
C LEU A 71 5.95 -7.38 -5.80
N ALA A 72 4.84 -7.85 -5.20
CA ALA A 72 4.77 -8.11 -3.77
C ALA A 72 5.74 -9.23 -3.34
N GLN A 73 5.78 -10.33 -4.08
CA GLN A 73 6.69 -11.44 -3.80
C GLN A 73 8.17 -11.04 -3.92
N ALA A 74 8.51 -10.16 -4.86
CA ALA A 74 9.85 -9.60 -4.98
C ALA A 74 10.23 -8.76 -3.75
N ILE A 75 9.30 -7.92 -3.26
CA ILE A 75 9.49 -7.16 -2.01
C ILE A 75 9.68 -8.12 -0.83
N TRP A 76 8.85 -9.15 -0.73
CA TRP A 76 8.96 -10.12 0.39
C TRP A 76 10.29 -10.86 0.37
N ALA A 77 10.76 -11.29 -0.80
CA ALA A 77 12.07 -11.92 -0.96
C ALA A 77 13.22 -10.99 -0.53
N ALA A 78 13.16 -9.71 -0.85
CA ALA A 78 14.13 -8.72 -0.37
C ALA A 78 14.09 -8.57 1.15
N VAL A 79 12.91 -8.45 1.74
CA VAL A 79 12.75 -8.30 3.20
C VAL A 79 13.23 -9.54 3.95
N ASP A 80 12.97 -10.74 3.44
CA ASP A 80 13.44 -11.99 4.03
C ASP A 80 14.98 -12.07 4.04
N ASN A 81 15.65 -11.55 3.00
CA ASN A 81 17.12 -11.43 2.97
C ASN A 81 17.62 -10.37 3.95
N TRP A 82 17.03 -9.17 4.00
CA TRP A 82 17.39 -8.17 5.01
C TRP A 82 17.17 -8.64 6.45
N ALA A 83 16.23 -9.59 6.66
CA ALA A 83 15.99 -10.21 7.97
C ALA A 83 17.07 -11.24 8.35
N GLY A 84 17.88 -11.72 7.39
CA GLY A 84 18.98 -12.66 7.61
C GLY A 84 20.19 -12.03 8.29
N ASP A 85 21.19 -12.86 8.65
CA ASP A 85 22.51 -12.45 9.16
C ASP A 85 22.49 -11.42 10.31
N GLY A 86 21.52 -11.56 11.21
CA GLY A 86 21.34 -10.63 12.34
C GLY A 86 20.59 -9.35 12.00
N GLY A 87 20.04 -9.25 10.79
CA GLY A 87 19.19 -8.13 10.39
C GLY A 87 17.95 -7.99 11.27
N LYS A 88 17.49 -6.75 11.43
CA LYS A 88 16.37 -6.42 12.33
C LYS A 88 15.03 -6.36 11.63
N MET A 89 15.00 -6.18 10.29
CA MET A 89 13.76 -6.02 9.54
C MET A 89 12.88 -7.26 9.59
N ARG A 90 11.60 -7.07 9.76
CA ARG A 90 10.61 -8.17 9.83
C ARG A 90 9.32 -7.80 9.11
N MET A 91 8.67 -8.79 8.51
CA MET A 91 7.28 -8.66 8.08
C MET A 91 6.37 -8.48 9.29
N ASN A 92 5.52 -7.46 9.28
CA ASN A 92 4.49 -7.30 10.31
C ASN A 92 3.42 -8.40 10.20
N VAL A 93 3.01 -8.76 8.98
CA VAL A 93 2.14 -9.91 8.72
C VAL A 93 3.01 -11.14 8.49
N LYS A 94 3.11 -12.01 9.50
CA LYS A 94 4.01 -13.17 9.50
C LYS A 94 3.59 -14.22 8.47
N ASP A 95 2.30 -14.57 8.46
CA ASP A 95 1.75 -15.56 7.55
C ASP A 95 1.64 -15.01 6.12
N PRO A 96 2.34 -15.59 5.12
CA PRO A 96 2.29 -15.15 3.74
C PRO A 96 0.89 -15.16 3.12
N GLU A 97 0.01 -16.08 3.55
CA GLU A 97 -1.36 -16.19 3.03
C GLU A 97 -2.23 -14.98 3.39
N HIS A 98 -1.86 -14.26 4.46
CA HIS A 98 -2.57 -13.08 4.91
C HIS A 98 -1.93 -11.76 4.45
N ARG A 99 -0.85 -11.82 3.65
CA ARG A 99 -0.18 -10.62 3.13
C ARG A 99 -0.92 -10.03 1.94
N SER A 100 -0.96 -8.69 1.90
CA SER A 100 -1.55 -7.95 0.77
C SER A 100 -0.58 -7.86 -0.41
N TYR A 101 -1.10 -8.01 -1.63
CA TYR A 101 -0.35 -7.73 -2.84
C TYR A 101 -0.28 -6.23 -3.20
N ALA A 102 -0.82 -5.35 -2.37
CA ALA A 102 -0.85 -3.90 -2.59
C ALA A 102 -0.01 -3.10 -1.59
N VAL A 103 0.17 -3.63 -0.36
CA VAL A 103 0.91 -2.96 0.71
C VAL A 103 1.67 -4.00 1.53
N THR A 104 2.96 -3.77 1.76
CA THR A 104 3.78 -4.57 2.68
C THR A 104 4.06 -3.75 3.93
N SER A 105 3.58 -4.22 5.08
CA SER A 105 3.83 -3.62 6.38
C SER A 105 5.04 -4.27 7.05
N LEU A 106 5.94 -3.45 7.58
CA LEU A 106 7.25 -3.83 8.07
C LEU A 106 7.50 -3.31 9.49
N HIS A 107 8.31 -4.02 10.22
CA HIS A 107 8.83 -3.62 11.52
C HIS A 107 10.35 -3.72 11.54
N LEU A 108 11.03 -2.64 11.95
CA LEU A 108 12.48 -2.54 12.08
C LEU A 108 12.89 -2.26 13.53
N GLY A 109 11.91 -1.86 14.35
CA GLY A 109 12.12 -1.39 15.71
C GLY A 109 12.39 0.12 15.78
N ALA A 110 11.98 0.72 16.89
CA ALA A 110 12.31 2.11 17.19
C ALA A 110 13.74 2.22 17.73
N PRO A 111 14.51 3.28 17.38
CA PRO A 111 14.14 4.39 16.47
C PRO A 111 14.43 4.11 14.98
N ASP A 112 14.94 2.94 14.63
CA ASP A 112 15.50 2.64 13.29
C ASP A 112 14.46 2.80 12.18
N GLY A 113 13.19 2.38 12.40
CA GLY A 113 12.13 2.52 11.42
C GLY A 113 11.84 3.98 11.05
N LYS A 114 11.80 4.88 12.03
CA LYS A 114 11.64 6.31 11.84
C LYS A 114 12.86 6.93 11.16
N ASN A 115 14.06 6.57 11.60
CA ASN A 115 15.30 7.08 11.06
C ASN A 115 15.44 6.70 9.58
N LEU A 116 15.15 5.45 9.22
CA LEU A 116 15.14 4.98 7.84
C LEU A 116 14.13 5.77 6.99
N ARG A 117 12.88 5.91 7.45
CA ARG A 117 11.86 6.70 6.74
C ARG A 117 12.34 8.14 6.50
N HIS A 118 12.88 8.76 7.54
CA HIS A 118 13.39 10.14 7.44
C HIS A 118 14.56 10.25 6.45
N TRP A 119 15.50 9.29 6.47
CA TRP A 119 16.64 9.31 5.57
C TRP A 119 16.21 9.15 4.11
N VAL A 120 15.39 8.14 3.80
CA VAL A 120 14.95 7.88 2.41
C VAL A 120 14.12 9.02 1.85
N GLU A 121 13.32 9.70 2.68
CA GLU A 121 12.53 10.85 2.27
C GLU A 121 13.41 12.08 1.98
N HIS A 122 14.28 12.45 2.90
CA HIS A 122 15.02 13.70 2.81
C HIS A 122 16.32 13.62 1.99
N LYS A 123 16.91 12.44 1.86
CA LYS A 123 18.15 12.21 1.10
C LYS A 123 17.93 11.61 -0.26
N ALA A 124 16.89 10.80 -0.44
CA ALA A 124 16.65 10.09 -1.68
C ALA A 124 15.28 10.42 -2.34
N GLY A 125 14.45 11.25 -1.73
CA GLY A 125 13.17 11.67 -2.29
C GLY A 125 12.10 10.56 -2.33
N LEU A 126 12.25 9.52 -1.52
CA LEU A 126 11.33 8.37 -1.45
C LEU A 126 10.53 8.41 -0.14
N THR A 127 9.23 8.66 -0.22
CA THR A 127 8.35 8.66 0.95
C THR A 127 7.81 7.25 1.23
N LEU A 128 8.12 6.71 2.41
CA LEU A 128 7.55 5.46 2.91
C LEU A 128 6.32 5.72 3.78
N GLY A 129 5.35 4.80 3.75
CA GLY A 129 4.16 4.89 4.59
C GLY A 129 4.50 4.75 6.08
N ILE A 130 3.82 5.50 6.95
CA ILE A 130 3.94 5.37 8.41
C ILE A 130 3.29 4.09 8.91
N GLY A 131 3.66 3.63 10.11
CA GLY A 131 3.00 2.53 10.82
C GLY A 131 1.65 2.95 11.41
N LEU A 132 0.66 3.21 10.56
CA LEU A 132 -0.65 3.73 10.98
C LEU A 132 -1.37 2.77 11.92
N GLY A 133 -1.62 3.21 13.17
CA GLY A 133 -2.26 2.40 14.21
C GLY A 133 -1.40 1.26 14.77
N MET A 134 -0.11 1.20 14.44
CA MET A 134 0.83 0.14 14.86
C MET A 134 1.67 0.60 16.04
N SER A 135 1.04 0.98 17.15
CA SER A 135 1.74 1.31 18.40
C SER A 135 1.74 0.13 19.36
N THR A 136 2.79 0.03 20.16
CA THR A 136 2.91 -0.93 21.28
C THR A 136 3.28 -0.21 22.56
N PRO A 137 3.18 -0.84 23.74
CA PRO A 137 3.66 -0.22 24.98
C PRO A 137 5.13 0.21 24.92
N GLU A 138 5.98 -0.57 24.20
CA GLU A 138 7.42 -0.30 24.02
C GLU A 138 7.69 0.74 22.92
N ASP A 139 6.78 0.90 21.98
CA ASP A 139 6.83 1.87 20.87
C ASP A 139 5.47 2.58 20.72
N PRO A 140 5.14 3.49 21.65
CA PRO A 140 3.82 4.13 21.68
C PRO A 140 3.53 5.05 20.49
N ASN A 141 4.57 5.48 19.78
CA ASN A 141 4.46 6.29 18.56
C ASN A 141 4.41 5.45 17.28
N GLY A 142 4.70 4.14 17.34
CA GLY A 142 4.83 3.28 16.17
C GLY A 142 6.03 3.65 15.29
N ASP A 143 7.08 4.23 15.88
CA ASP A 143 8.28 4.71 15.18
C ASP A 143 9.09 3.57 14.54
N GLY A 144 8.96 2.34 15.06
CA GLY A 144 9.58 1.13 14.51
C GLY A 144 8.86 0.55 13.29
N TYR A 145 7.66 1.02 12.96
CA TYR A 145 6.84 0.48 11.87
C TYR A 145 6.81 1.40 10.65
N PHE A 146 6.73 0.80 9.47
CA PHE A 146 6.53 1.51 8.21
C PHE A 146 5.93 0.59 7.14
N ARG A 147 5.60 1.14 5.98
CA ARG A 147 4.95 0.40 4.91
C ARG A 147 5.53 0.73 3.55
N PHE A 148 5.63 -0.28 2.70
CA PHE A 148 5.80 -0.10 1.26
C PHE A 148 4.44 -0.16 0.59
N GLY A 149 4.04 0.91 -0.10
CA GLY A 149 2.88 0.92 -0.97
C GLY A 149 3.30 0.52 -2.38
N HIS A 150 2.68 -0.53 -2.92
CA HIS A 150 2.97 -1.04 -4.26
C HIS A 150 1.69 -1.35 -5.04
N MET A 151 0.70 -0.49 -4.86
CA MET A 151 -0.60 -0.54 -5.54
C MET A 151 -0.65 0.39 -6.76
N GLY A 152 -1.63 0.17 -7.63
CA GLY A 152 -1.89 1.01 -8.78
C GLY A 152 -0.98 0.69 -9.98
N HIS A 153 -0.62 1.72 -10.73
CA HIS A 153 0.18 1.55 -11.96
C HIS A 153 1.68 1.54 -11.67
N VAL A 154 2.12 0.57 -10.84
CA VAL A 154 3.53 0.34 -10.51
C VAL A 154 4.11 -0.79 -11.35
N ASN A 155 5.43 -0.75 -11.57
CA ASN A 155 6.16 -1.73 -12.36
C ASN A 155 7.43 -2.23 -11.64
N GLY A 156 8.11 -3.20 -12.22
CA GLY A 156 9.33 -3.79 -11.64
C GLY A 156 10.45 -2.77 -11.42
N GLN A 157 10.61 -1.81 -12.32
CA GLN A 157 11.64 -0.76 -12.20
C GLN A 157 11.39 0.13 -10.97
N MET A 158 10.13 0.51 -10.72
CA MET A 158 9.76 1.28 -9.53
C MET A 158 10.03 0.50 -8.24
N ILE A 159 9.74 -0.79 -8.22
CA ILE A 159 10.01 -1.64 -7.05
C ILE A 159 11.50 -1.84 -6.83
N MET A 160 12.29 -2.07 -7.88
CA MET A 160 13.75 -2.16 -7.75
C MET A 160 14.35 -0.84 -7.25
N GLY A 161 13.86 0.29 -7.72
CA GLY A 161 14.23 1.62 -7.22
C GLY A 161 13.89 1.82 -5.74
N LEU A 162 12.70 1.41 -5.30
CA LEU A 162 12.30 1.39 -3.89
C LEU A 162 13.28 0.56 -3.05
N LEU A 163 13.53 -0.70 -3.44
CA LEU A 163 14.37 -1.62 -2.69
C LEU A 163 15.82 -1.14 -2.61
N GLY A 164 16.41 -0.70 -3.74
CA GLY A 164 17.78 -0.15 -3.78
C GLY A 164 17.92 1.10 -2.91
N THR A 165 16.90 1.98 -2.89
CA THR A 165 16.90 3.18 -2.05
C THR A 165 16.81 2.82 -0.56
N VAL A 166 16.00 1.84 -0.20
CA VAL A 166 15.89 1.35 1.19
C VAL A 166 17.20 0.72 1.64
N GLU A 167 17.83 -0.13 0.82
CA GLU A 167 19.13 -0.73 1.14
C GLU A 167 20.22 0.34 1.32
N ALA A 168 20.26 1.35 0.46
CA ALA A 168 21.17 2.49 0.63
C ALA A 168 20.93 3.21 1.97
N GLY A 169 19.68 3.36 2.40
CA GLY A 169 19.33 3.92 3.70
C GLY A 169 19.79 3.05 4.88
N LEU A 170 19.59 1.73 4.79
CA LEU A 170 20.07 0.77 5.80
C LEU A 170 21.61 0.86 5.96
N CYS A 171 22.33 0.88 4.84
CA CYS A 171 23.79 1.07 4.82
C CYS A 171 24.21 2.42 5.42
N ALA A 172 23.57 3.52 4.99
CA ALA A 172 23.94 4.87 5.42
C ALA A 172 23.71 5.12 6.93
N LEU A 173 22.80 4.37 7.54
CA LEU A 173 22.45 4.48 8.95
C LEU A 173 23.09 3.37 9.80
N ASP A 174 23.97 2.55 9.23
CA ASP A 174 24.60 1.40 9.89
C ASP A 174 23.57 0.46 10.57
N ILE A 175 22.38 0.31 9.95
CA ILE A 175 21.33 -0.59 10.45
C ILE A 175 21.66 -2.02 10.02
N PRO A 176 21.79 -2.97 10.96
CA PRO A 176 22.11 -4.36 10.66
C PRO A 176 21.06 -4.99 9.74
N HIS A 177 21.50 -5.55 8.61
CA HIS A 177 20.67 -6.25 7.64
C HIS A 177 21.47 -7.30 6.85
N GLY A 178 20.79 -8.34 6.40
CA GLY A 178 21.39 -9.37 5.55
C GLY A 178 21.61 -8.87 4.13
N SER A 179 22.52 -9.54 3.41
CA SER A 179 22.90 -9.21 2.05
C SER A 179 22.03 -9.94 1.00
N GLY A 180 22.11 -9.52 -0.27
CA GLY A 180 21.49 -10.22 -1.41
C GLY A 180 20.00 -9.92 -1.63
N ALA A 181 19.44 -8.93 -0.94
CA ALA A 181 18.03 -8.58 -1.04
C ALA A 181 17.61 -8.14 -2.46
N ILE A 182 18.42 -7.31 -3.08
CA ILE A 182 18.18 -6.83 -4.45
C ILE A 182 18.25 -7.99 -5.46
N GLU A 183 19.21 -8.88 -5.29
CA GLU A 183 19.35 -10.07 -6.15
C GLU A 183 18.15 -11.01 -5.97
N ALA A 184 17.69 -11.25 -4.74
CA ALA A 184 16.51 -12.06 -4.46
C ALA A 184 15.25 -11.50 -5.12
N ALA A 185 15.02 -10.19 -5.03
CA ALA A 185 13.93 -9.52 -5.72
C ALA A 185 14.03 -9.66 -7.24
N ALA A 186 15.23 -9.46 -7.80
CA ALA A 186 15.48 -9.59 -9.24
C ALA A 186 15.19 -11.01 -9.75
N ARG A 187 15.55 -12.04 -8.98
CA ARG A 187 15.25 -13.44 -9.33
C ARG A 187 13.74 -13.70 -9.40
N VAL A 188 12.96 -13.16 -8.44
CA VAL A 188 11.50 -13.29 -8.46
C VAL A 188 10.91 -12.60 -9.68
N MET A 189 11.36 -11.39 -10.01
CA MET A 189 10.87 -10.67 -11.19
C MET A 189 11.27 -11.33 -12.52
N GLY A 190 12.46 -11.95 -12.58
CA GLY A 190 12.96 -12.62 -13.77
C GLY A 190 12.42 -14.05 -13.99
N SER A 191 11.73 -14.63 -13.01
CA SER A 191 11.14 -15.97 -13.12
C SER A 191 9.75 -16.00 -13.78
N VAL A 192 9.28 -14.88 -14.29
CA VAL A 192 7.97 -14.75 -14.95
C VAL A 192 8.14 -15.15 -16.42
N GLU A 193 7.50 -16.25 -16.79
CA GLU A 193 7.29 -16.66 -18.18
C GLU A 193 6.09 -15.96 -18.81
#